data_56d95df2d7a7336c233949d45d96af0a
#
_entry.id   56d95df2d7a7336c233949d45d96af0a
#
_cell.length_a   1.000
_cell.length_b   1.000
_cell.length_c   1.000
_cell.angle_alpha   90.00
_cell.angle_beta   90.00
_cell.angle_gamma   90.00
#
_symmetry.space_group_name_H-M   'P 1'
#
loop_
_entity.id
_entity.type
_entity.pdbx_description
1 polymer ?
#
loop_
_entity_poly.entity_id
_entity_poly.type
_entity_poly.pdbx_seq_one_letter_code
_entity_poly.pdbx_strand_id
1 'polypeptide(L)'
;RGASTIKFLKMNIEEGSDYKKTLVLDSGYVPRSIIPSSRAFVIVYKGNAEVVENHPVHFKLVDEDLKINKPSIIRIPKYINRDGKHHIPLNRMNVFRRDGWACVYCGDRDKRSLTIDHVVPQSKGGKNTWENLVTACKTCNHKKSDLMPKEFGVDIEQPRKPHYLMLMKQLNYIYPKWKPYLLF
;
A
#
# COMPACT_ATOMS: atom_id res chain seq x y z
N ARG A 1 -24.43 -29.31 17.80
CA ARG A 1 -23.34 -29.54 18.79
C ARG A 1 -22.12 -29.99 17.99
N GLY A 2 -21.07 -29.21 17.95
CA GLY A 2 -19.82 -29.52 17.26
C GLY A 2 -19.16 -28.27 16.72
N ALA A 3 -18.77 -27.36 17.63
CA ALA A 3 -17.84 -26.29 17.30
C ALA A 3 -16.48 -26.94 17.07
N SER A 4 -16.17 -27.30 15.83
CA SER A 4 -14.81 -27.66 15.43
C SER A 4 -13.96 -26.41 15.49
N THR A 5 -13.25 -26.28 16.59
CA THR A 5 -12.13 -25.36 16.78
C THR A 5 -11.13 -25.66 15.67
N ILE A 6 -11.18 -24.87 14.60
CA ILE A 6 -10.13 -24.88 13.59
C ILE A 6 -8.89 -24.31 14.30
N LYS A 7 -8.03 -25.19 14.79
CA LYS A 7 -6.66 -24.84 15.15
C LYS A 7 -6.09 -24.11 13.94
N PHE A 8 -5.74 -22.84 14.12
CA PHE A 8 -4.96 -22.10 13.14
C PHE A 8 -3.68 -22.88 12.88
N LEU A 9 -3.70 -23.68 11.82
CA LEU A 9 -2.52 -24.37 11.31
C LEU A 9 -1.46 -23.30 11.06
N LYS A 10 -0.33 -23.42 11.70
CA LYS A 10 0.87 -22.64 11.39
C LYS A 10 1.21 -22.96 9.94
N MET A 11 0.78 -22.10 9.02
CA MET A 11 1.15 -22.19 7.61
C MET A 11 2.61 -21.78 7.51
N ASN A 12 3.51 -22.75 7.52
CA ASN A 12 4.91 -22.52 7.14
C ASN A 12 4.91 -22.32 5.62
N ILE A 13 5.07 -21.07 5.22
CA ILE A 13 5.12 -20.67 3.81
C ILE A 13 6.59 -20.52 3.47
N GLU A 14 7.17 -21.52 2.83
CA GLU A 14 8.41 -21.31 2.06
C GLU A 14 8.07 -20.51 0.82
N GLU A 15 8.18 -19.20 0.92
CA GLU A 15 7.84 -18.28 -0.16
C GLU A 15 9.07 -17.56 -0.68
N GLY A 16 9.24 -17.62 -1.98
CA GLY A 16 9.86 -16.51 -2.69
C GLY A 16 9.08 -15.23 -2.35
N SER A 17 9.76 -14.10 -2.17
CA SER A 17 9.22 -12.83 -1.65
C SER A 17 8.01 -12.29 -2.42
N ASP A 18 7.75 -12.76 -3.62
CA ASP A 18 6.91 -12.09 -4.62
C ASP A 18 5.42 -12.46 -4.58
N TYR A 19 5.03 -13.55 -3.95
CA TYR A 19 3.63 -14.03 -3.99
C TYR A 19 2.89 -13.96 -2.65
N LYS A 20 3.26 -12.99 -1.79
CA LYS A 20 2.68 -12.87 -0.43
C LYS A 20 1.42 -12.04 -0.34
N LYS A 21 1.03 -11.39 -1.44
CA LYS A 21 -0.06 -10.39 -1.43
C LYS A 21 -1.15 -10.74 -2.42
N THR A 22 -2.36 -10.33 -2.09
CA THR A 22 -3.57 -10.51 -2.91
C THR A 22 -4.24 -9.16 -3.10
N LEU A 23 -4.58 -8.85 -4.35
CA LEU A 23 -5.40 -7.69 -4.71
C LEU A 23 -6.86 -7.98 -4.39
N VAL A 24 -7.52 -7.05 -3.70
CA VAL A 24 -8.94 -7.12 -3.39
C VAL A 24 -9.69 -6.15 -4.27
N LEU A 25 -10.65 -6.68 -5.04
CA LEU A 25 -11.58 -5.92 -5.86
C LEU A 25 -12.95 -5.85 -5.19
N ASP A 26 -13.71 -4.81 -5.50
CA ASP A 26 -15.14 -4.76 -5.15
C ASP A 26 -16.00 -5.47 -6.20
N SER A 27 -17.33 -5.38 -6.04
CA SER A 27 -18.31 -5.95 -6.97
C SER A 27 -18.19 -5.42 -8.39
N GLY A 28 -17.71 -4.19 -8.58
CA GLY A 28 -17.45 -3.54 -9.87
C GLY A 28 -16.05 -3.74 -10.42
N TYR A 29 -15.27 -4.68 -9.87
CA TYR A 29 -13.87 -4.92 -10.24
C TYR A 29 -12.93 -3.74 -9.98
N VAL A 30 -13.33 -2.78 -9.14
CA VAL A 30 -12.47 -1.66 -8.75
C VAL A 30 -11.54 -2.09 -7.62
N PRO A 31 -10.22 -1.83 -7.73
CA PRO A 31 -9.26 -2.17 -6.68
C PRO A 31 -9.60 -1.45 -5.37
N ARG A 32 -9.63 -2.20 -4.28
CA ARG A 32 -9.95 -1.67 -2.95
C ARG A 32 -8.79 -1.71 -1.97
N SER A 33 -8.05 -2.78 -1.97
CA SER A 33 -6.94 -2.96 -1.03
C SER A 33 -6.01 -4.08 -1.48
N ILE A 34 -4.88 -4.17 -0.79
CA ILE A 34 -3.94 -5.27 -0.91
C ILE A 34 -3.74 -5.85 0.47
N ILE A 35 -3.95 -7.15 0.59
CA ILE A 35 -3.87 -7.89 1.84
C ILE A 35 -2.90 -9.07 1.71
N PRO A 36 -2.43 -9.65 2.81
CA PRO A 36 -1.69 -10.91 2.78
C PRO A 36 -2.53 -12.03 2.15
N SER A 37 -1.90 -12.88 1.33
CA SER A 37 -2.61 -13.95 0.63
C SER A 37 -3.22 -14.99 1.59
N SER A 38 -2.62 -15.19 2.77
CA SER A 38 -3.20 -16.00 3.85
C SER A 38 -4.54 -15.44 4.34
N ARG A 39 -4.63 -14.12 4.52
CA ARG A 39 -5.88 -13.45 4.89
C ARG A 39 -6.93 -13.54 3.78
N ALA A 40 -6.51 -13.36 2.52
CA ALA A 40 -7.39 -13.51 1.37
C ALA A 40 -7.99 -14.91 1.30
N PHE A 41 -7.18 -15.94 1.49
CA PHE A 41 -7.63 -17.32 1.55
C PHE A 41 -8.73 -17.52 2.60
N VAL A 42 -8.55 -17.01 3.81
CA VAL A 42 -9.58 -17.11 4.87
C VAL A 42 -10.90 -16.43 4.45
N ILE A 43 -10.83 -15.29 3.77
CA ILE A 43 -12.02 -14.56 3.29
C ILE A 43 -12.77 -15.39 2.25
N VAL A 44 -12.02 -15.98 1.30
CA VAL A 44 -12.57 -16.87 0.26
C VAL A 44 -13.17 -18.13 0.88
N TYR A 45 -12.44 -18.79 1.78
CA TYR A 45 -12.88 -20.01 2.48
C TYR A 45 -14.20 -19.79 3.24
N LYS A 46 -14.40 -18.60 3.80
CA LYS A 46 -15.65 -18.22 4.47
C LYS A 46 -16.80 -17.85 3.50
N GLY A 47 -16.60 -17.96 2.20
CA GLY A 47 -17.60 -17.60 1.19
C GLY A 47 -17.85 -16.08 1.07
N ASN A 48 -16.96 -15.24 1.61
CA ASN A 48 -17.11 -13.78 1.59
C ASN A 48 -16.43 -13.11 0.38
N ALA A 49 -15.70 -13.86 -0.42
CA ALA A 49 -15.08 -13.40 -1.67
C ALA A 49 -14.95 -14.54 -2.68
N GLU A 50 -14.83 -14.19 -3.94
CA GLU A 50 -14.57 -15.08 -5.07
C GLU A 50 -13.11 -14.91 -5.52
N VAL A 51 -12.47 -16.00 -5.94
CA VAL A 51 -11.14 -15.94 -6.54
C VAL A 51 -11.30 -15.55 -8.01
N VAL A 52 -10.67 -14.45 -8.39
CA VAL A 52 -10.58 -13.99 -9.78
C VAL A 52 -9.34 -14.58 -10.45
N GLU A 53 -8.21 -14.62 -9.73
CA GLU A 53 -6.94 -15.11 -10.25
C GLU A 53 -6.11 -15.73 -9.13
N ASN A 54 -5.37 -16.79 -9.46
CA ASN A 54 -4.43 -17.43 -8.54
C ASN A 54 -2.98 -17.09 -8.87
N HIS A 55 -2.12 -17.09 -7.86
CA HIS A 55 -0.67 -17.13 -8.05
C HIS A 55 -0.24 -18.48 -8.68
N PRO A 56 0.90 -18.53 -9.34
CA PRO A 56 1.45 -19.78 -9.87
C PRO A 56 1.95 -20.74 -8.78
N VAL A 57 1.93 -20.30 -7.52
CA VAL A 57 2.38 -21.04 -6.36
C VAL A 57 1.19 -21.40 -5.45
N HIS A 58 1.37 -22.45 -4.66
CA HIS A 58 0.36 -22.98 -3.75
C HIS A 58 0.77 -22.75 -2.30
N PHE A 59 -0.21 -22.75 -1.38
CA PHE A 59 0.08 -22.95 0.02
C PHE A 59 0.45 -24.41 0.26
N LYS A 60 1.48 -24.65 1.06
CA LYS A 60 1.81 -25.97 1.60
C LYS A 60 1.21 -26.11 2.99
N LEU A 61 0.47 -27.16 3.25
CA LEU A 61 0.06 -27.55 4.60
C LEU A 61 1.16 -28.43 5.22
N VAL A 62 1.39 -28.25 6.51
CA VAL A 62 2.52 -28.88 7.21
C VAL A 62 2.43 -30.41 7.24
N ASP A 63 1.21 -30.97 7.22
CA ASP A 63 0.96 -32.40 7.42
C ASP A 63 0.34 -33.13 6.22
N GLU A 64 0.10 -32.44 5.10
CA GLU A 64 -0.53 -33.04 3.94
C GLU A 64 0.11 -32.52 2.64
N ASP A 65 0.32 -33.42 1.68
CA ASP A 65 0.71 -33.06 0.29
C ASP A 65 -0.38 -32.29 -0.47
N LEU A 66 -1.32 -31.70 0.27
CA LEU A 66 -2.44 -30.96 -0.29
C LEU A 66 -1.98 -29.59 -0.80
N LYS A 67 -2.06 -29.40 -2.10
CA LYS A 67 -1.76 -28.14 -2.76
C LYS A 67 -3.00 -27.26 -2.77
N ILE A 68 -3.03 -26.22 -1.95
CA ILE A 68 -4.12 -25.25 -1.92
C ILE A 68 -3.75 -24.06 -2.79
N ASN A 69 -4.63 -23.69 -3.73
CA ASN A 69 -4.43 -22.54 -4.60
C ASN A 69 -4.31 -21.25 -3.77
N LYS A 70 -3.29 -20.46 -4.09
CA LYS A 70 -3.00 -19.21 -3.42
C LYS A 70 -3.63 -18.06 -4.21
N PRO A 71 -4.62 -17.34 -3.67
CA PRO A 71 -5.30 -16.29 -4.42
C PRO A 71 -4.36 -15.11 -4.67
N SER A 72 -4.31 -14.65 -5.92
CA SER A 72 -3.62 -13.44 -6.36
C SER A 72 -4.57 -12.25 -6.42
N ILE A 73 -5.79 -12.49 -6.89
CA ILE A 73 -6.85 -11.50 -6.99
C ILE A 73 -8.13 -12.11 -6.46
N ILE A 74 -8.80 -11.42 -5.55
CA ILE A 74 -10.14 -11.77 -5.06
C ILE A 74 -11.12 -10.63 -5.29
N ARG A 75 -12.40 -10.98 -5.51
CA ARG A 75 -13.51 -10.05 -5.60
C ARG A 75 -14.46 -10.24 -4.44
N ILE A 76 -14.87 -9.16 -3.80
CA ILE A 76 -15.91 -9.17 -2.76
C ILE A 76 -17.23 -8.82 -3.42
N PRO A 77 -18.18 -9.78 -3.56
CA PRO A 77 -19.41 -9.57 -4.32
C PRO A 77 -20.41 -8.65 -3.62
N LYS A 78 -20.36 -8.56 -2.29
CA LYS A 78 -21.21 -7.65 -1.53
C LYS A 78 -20.64 -6.25 -1.59
N TYR A 79 -21.41 -5.31 -2.11
CA TYR A 79 -21.11 -3.89 -2.06
C TYR A 79 -21.07 -3.46 -0.59
N ILE A 80 -19.89 -3.39 -0.03
CA ILE A 80 -19.69 -2.78 1.29
C ILE A 80 -19.57 -1.30 1.02
N ASN A 81 -20.68 -0.58 1.15
CA ASN A 81 -20.70 0.88 1.14
C ASN A 81 -20.03 1.37 2.43
N ARG A 82 -18.72 1.26 2.48
CA ARG A 82 -17.90 2.06 3.39
C ARG A 82 -17.60 3.31 2.57
N ASP A 83 -18.30 4.39 2.90
CA ASP A 83 -18.15 5.74 2.37
C ASP A 83 -16.84 5.92 1.64
N GLY A 84 -16.82 5.94 0.31
CA GLY A 84 -15.70 5.81 -0.63
C GLY A 84 -14.33 6.46 -0.30
N LYS A 85 -14.10 6.70 0.96
CA LYS A 85 -12.87 7.25 1.53
C LYS A 85 -11.91 6.09 1.84
N HIS A 86 -11.19 5.65 0.81
CA HIS A 86 -9.98 4.87 1.07
C HIS A 86 -9.08 5.70 2.00
N HIS A 87 -9.12 5.37 3.29
CA HIS A 87 -8.27 6.05 4.25
C HIS A 87 -6.83 5.55 4.06
N ILE A 88 -6.04 6.32 3.33
CA ILE A 88 -4.61 6.11 3.24
C ILE A 88 -4.01 6.67 4.53
N PRO A 89 -3.41 5.84 5.39
CA PRO A 89 -2.80 6.35 6.60
C PRO A 89 -1.62 7.26 6.24
N LEU A 90 -1.58 8.44 6.88
CA LEU A 90 -0.45 9.34 6.76
C LEU A 90 0.72 8.72 7.53
N ASN A 91 1.72 8.27 6.80
CA ASN A 91 2.96 7.75 7.35
C ASN A 91 4.12 8.02 6.39
N ARG A 92 5.35 7.91 6.91
CA ARG A 92 6.58 8.16 6.16
C ARG A 92 6.63 7.43 4.81
N MET A 93 6.29 6.15 4.79
CA MET A 93 6.35 5.32 3.58
C MET A 93 5.37 5.78 2.51
N ASN A 94 4.18 6.19 2.91
CA ASN A 94 3.16 6.65 1.98
C ASN A 94 3.45 8.06 1.46
N VAL A 95 4.08 8.92 2.25
CA VAL A 95 4.60 10.22 1.76
C VAL A 95 5.70 9.97 0.73
N PHE A 96 6.68 9.11 1.02
CA PHE A 96 7.73 8.76 0.05
C PHE A 96 7.17 8.19 -1.25
N ARG A 97 6.17 7.33 -1.16
CA ARG A 97 5.49 6.76 -2.35
C ARG A 97 4.77 7.83 -3.16
N ARG A 98 4.06 8.76 -2.51
CA ARG A 98 3.39 9.87 -3.19
C ARG A 98 4.38 10.72 -3.97
N ASP A 99 5.52 11.02 -3.38
CA ASP A 99 6.54 11.91 -3.95
C ASP A 99 7.55 11.16 -4.86
N GLY A 100 7.25 9.89 -5.20
CA GLY A 100 8.06 9.09 -6.13
C GLY A 100 9.47 8.79 -5.61
N TRP A 101 9.65 8.74 -4.27
CA TRP A 101 10.96 8.51 -3.64
C TRP A 101 12.02 9.54 -4.06
N ALA A 102 11.62 10.78 -4.20
CA ALA A 102 12.50 11.88 -4.56
C ALA A 102 12.34 13.04 -3.58
N CYS A 103 13.44 13.74 -3.29
CA CYS A 103 13.39 15.00 -2.56
C CYS A 103 12.64 16.04 -3.39
N VAL A 104 11.57 16.65 -2.84
CA VAL A 104 10.78 17.65 -3.56
C VAL A 104 11.54 18.95 -3.83
N TYR A 105 12.63 19.20 -3.10
CA TYR A 105 13.43 20.40 -3.21
C TYR A 105 14.56 20.31 -4.24
N CYS A 106 15.28 19.18 -4.31
CA CYS A 106 16.43 19.01 -5.20
C CYS A 106 16.36 17.78 -6.12
N GLY A 107 15.33 16.95 -5.99
CA GLY A 107 15.17 15.74 -6.81
C GLY A 107 16.03 14.55 -6.38
N ASP A 108 16.81 14.64 -5.33
CA ASP A 108 17.64 13.53 -4.84
C ASP A 108 16.78 12.28 -4.56
N ARG A 109 17.27 11.11 -5.00
CA ARG A 109 16.58 9.82 -4.91
C ARG A 109 17.32 8.79 -4.06
N ASP A 110 18.39 9.18 -3.35
CA ASP A 110 19.04 8.26 -2.42
C ASP A 110 18.10 7.96 -1.24
N LYS A 111 17.52 6.78 -1.24
CA LYS A 111 16.56 6.35 -0.20
C LYS A 111 17.11 6.40 1.22
N ARG A 112 18.44 6.35 1.41
CA ARG A 112 19.10 6.42 2.71
C ARG A 112 19.15 7.86 3.22
N SER A 113 19.14 8.83 2.32
CA SER A 113 19.14 10.26 2.63
C SER A 113 17.73 10.81 2.87
N LEU A 114 16.67 10.13 2.40
CA LEU A 114 15.29 10.64 2.45
C LEU A 114 14.74 10.70 3.86
N THR A 115 14.08 11.79 4.16
CA THR A 115 13.35 12.07 5.40
C THR A 115 12.03 12.77 5.09
N ILE A 116 11.23 13.07 6.13
CA ILE A 116 10.02 13.88 6.02
C ILE A 116 10.32 15.29 6.47
N ASP A 117 9.82 16.26 5.73
CA ASP A 117 9.83 17.67 6.08
C ASP A 117 8.43 18.25 6.11
N HIS A 118 8.25 19.32 6.89
CA HIS A 118 7.03 20.13 6.95
C HIS A 118 7.17 21.33 6.01
N VAL A 119 6.31 21.45 5.01
CA VAL A 119 6.29 22.61 4.09
C VAL A 119 6.17 23.90 4.90
N VAL A 120 5.12 24.00 5.72
CA VAL A 120 5.01 25.00 6.77
C VAL A 120 5.63 24.41 8.03
N PRO A 121 6.71 24.98 8.58
CA PRO A 121 7.36 24.47 9.77
C PRO A 121 6.44 24.33 10.96
N GLN A 122 6.66 23.36 11.83
CA GLN A 122 5.87 23.17 13.04
C GLN A 122 5.95 24.41 13.97
N SER A 123 7.10 25.08 14.03
CA SER A 123 7.29 26.32 14.76
C SER A 123 6.39 27.47 14.27
N LYS A 124 5.97 27.40 12.98
CA LYS A 124 5.07 28.36 12.34
C LYS A 124 3.62 27.81 12.20
N GLY A 125 3.26 26.80 13.03
CA GLY A 125 1.89 26.23 13.06
C GLY A 125 1.62 25.12 12.06
N GLY A 126 2.64 24.60 11.37
CA GLY A 126 2.52 23.49 10.43
C GLY A 126 2.05 22.20 11.08
N LYS A 127 1.06 21.54 10.50
CA LYS A 127 0.42 20.32 11.02
C LYS A 127 0.90 19.07 10.27
N ASN A 128 0.74 17.92 10.92
CA ASN A 128 0.97 16.61 10.30
C ASN A 128 -0.23 16.26 9.40
N THR A 129 -0.25 16.80 8.19
CA THR A 129 -1.28 16.54 7.18
C THR A 129 -0.65 16.17 5.85
N TRP A 130 -1.46 15.59 4.96
CA TRP A 130 -1.01 15.25 3.60
C TRP A 130 -0.56 16.48 2.81
N GLU A 131 -1.17 17.61 3.07
CA GLU A 131 -0.95 18.89 2.42
C GLU A 131 0.27 19.64 2.97
N ASN A 132 0.85 19.14 4.08
CA ASN A 132 1.98 19.80 4.73
C ASN A 132 3.25 18.92 4.84
N LEU A 133 3.14 17.59 4.68
CA LEU A 133 4.30 16.72 4.74
C LEU A 133 4.81 16.37 3.36
N VAL A 134 6.14 16.48 3.17
CA VAL A 134 6.82 16.15 1.90
C VAL A 134 8.06 15.30 2.13
N THR A 135 8.49 14.63 1.07
CA THR A 135 9.78 13.94 1.03
C THR A 135 10.90 14.95 0.83
N ALA A 136 11.87 14.97 1.70
CA ALA A 136 13.10 15.78 1.58
C ALA A 136 14.34 14.92 1.80
N CYS A 137 15.46 15.23 1.16
CA CYS A 137 16.73 14.68 1.60
C CYS A 137 17.19 15.37 2.89
N LYS A 138 18.04 14.70 3.69
CA LYS A 138 18.57 15.25 4.95
C LYS A 138 19.22 16.62 4.76
N THR A 139 19.95 16.81 3.67
CA THR A 139 20.62 18.07 3.35
C THR A 139 19.65 19.21 3.14
N CYS A 140 18.62 19.03 2.29
CA CYS A 140 17.61 20.06 2.05
C CYS A 140 16.77 20.32 3.29
N ASN A 141 16.37 19.25 4.02
CA ASN A 141 15.62 19.38 5.25
C ASN A 141 16.37 20.20 6.30
N HIS A 142 17.69 19.92 6.48
CA HIS A 142 18.52 20.68 7.40
C HIS A 142 18.70 22.14 6.96
N LYS A 143 18.97 22.39 5.67
CA LYS A 143 19.12 23.76 5.13
C LYS A 143 17.82 24.57 5.24
N LYS A 144 16.68 23.94 4.96
CA LYS A 144 15.38 24.61 5.05
C LYS A 144 15.02 24.92 6.51
N SER A 145 15.29 23.98 7.45
CA SER A 145 15.00 24.17 8.87
C SER A 145 13.56 24.70 9.09
N ASP A 146 13.42 25.86 9.70
CA ASP A 146 12.16 26.54 9.99
C ASP A 146 11.77 27.63 8.97
N LEU A 147 12.45 27.67 7.82
CA LEU A 147 12.12 28.59 6.74
C LEU A 147 10.84 28.15 6.01
N MET A 148 10.03 29.11 5.59
CA MET A 148 8.96 28.86 4.62
C MET A 148 9.58 28.57 3.23
N PRO A 149 8.88 27.83 2.33
CA PRO A 149 9.44 27.49 1.01
C PRO A 149 9.97 28.72 0.23
N LYS A 150 9.24 29.81 0.25
CA LYS A 150 9.66 31.06 -0.40
C LYS A 150 10.93 31.66 0.21
N GLU A 151 11.07 31.60 1.54
CA GLU A 151 12.27 32.05 2.25
C GLU A 151 13.47 31.14 1.95
N PHE A 152 13.20 29.84 1.71
CA PHE A 152 14.20 28.86 1.30
C PHE A 152 14.57 28.98 -0.19
N GLY A 153 13.87 29.84 -0.95
CA GLY A 153 14.13 30.08 -2.38
C GLY A 153 13.58 29.00 -3.32
N VAL A 154 12.60 28.24 -2.86
CA VAL A 154 11.92 27.22 -3.68
C VAL A 154 10.45 27.50 -3.79
N ASP A 155 9.91 27.27 -4.97
CA ASP A 155 8.47 27.22 -5.21
C ASP A 155 8.07 25.75 -5.39
N ILE A 156 7.28 25.25 -4.45
CA ILE A 156 6.77 23.89 -4.49
C ILE A 156 5.27 23.89 -4.61
N GLU A 157 4.75 23.08 -5.51
CA GLU A 157 3.32 22.85 -5.57
C GLU A 157 2.83 22.29 -4.22
N GLN A 158 1.69 22.82 -3.73
CA GLN A 158 1.13 22.36 -2.47
C GLN A 158 0.83 20.84 -2.55
N PRO A 159 1.40 20.04 -1.64
CA PRO A 159 1.20 18.61 -1.66
C PRO A 159 -0.28 18.27 -1.46
N ARG A 160 -0.73 17.23 -2.15
CA ARG A 160 -2.11 16.76 -2.06
C ARG A 160 -2.17 15.38 -1.42
N LYS A 161 -3.31 15.05 -0.84
CA LYS A 161 -3.57 13.67 -0.42
C LYS A 161 -3.54 12.76 -1.65
N PRO A 162 -2.72 11.70 -1.66
CA PRO A 162 -2.65 10.83 -2.82
C PRO A 162 -3.96 10.06 -3.01
N HIS A 163 -4.33 9.82 -4.25
CA HIS A 163 -5.34 8.83 -4.55
C HIS A 163 -4.74 7.43 -4.29
N TYR A 164 -5.49 6.54 -3.66
CA TYR A 164 -4.96 5.21 -3.28
C TYR A 164 -4.43 4.40 -4.47
N LEU A 165 -5.02 4.58 -5.67
CA LEU A 165 -4.56 3.95 -6.91
C LEU A 165 -3.14 4.37 -7.31
N MET A 166 -2.72 5.61 -7.01
CA MET A 166 -1.34 6.04 -7.26
C MET A 166 -0.34 5.22 -6.45
N LEU A 167 -0.70 4.90 -5.21
CA LEU A 167 0.15 4.04 -4.36
C LEU A 167 0.16 2.59 -4.84
N MET A 168 -0.90 2.15 -5.47
CA MET A 168 -1.01 0.80 -6.03
C MET A 168 -0.28 0.62 -7.36
N LYS A 169 -0.16 1.66 -8.18
CA LYS A 169 0.59 1.59 -9.45
C LYS A 169 2.03 1.08 -9.28
N GLN A 170 2.66 1.35 -8.17
CA GLN A 170 4.02 0.88 -7.87
C GLN A 170 4.11 -0.65 -7.69
N LEU A 171 2.98 -1.34 -7.53
CA LEU A 171 2.91 -2.79 -7.35
C LEU A 171 2.73 -3.56 -8.68
N ASN A 172 2.47 -2.85 -9.78
CA ASN A 172 2.32 -3.48 -11.11
C ASN A 172 3.57 -4.23 -11.56
N TYR A 173 4.75 -3.80 -11.09
CA TYR A 173 6.03 -4.46 -11.38
C TYR A 173 6.15 -5.83 -10.71
N ILE A 174 5.53 -5.98 -9.54
CA ILE A 174 5.65 -7.21 -8.73
C ILE A 174 4.60 -8.24 -9.17
N TYR A 175 3.43 -7.79 -9.63
CA TYR A 175 2.30 -8.65 -9.97
C TYR A 175 1.72 -8.26 -11.34
N PRO A 176 2.30 -8.75 -12.45
CA PRO A 176 1.86 -8.39 -13.81
C PRO A 176 0.37 -8.65 -14.07
N LYS A 177 -0.19 -9.68 -13.48
CA LYS A 177 -1.63 -10.02 -13.59
C LYS A 177 -2.56 -8.98 -12.96
N TRP A 178 -2.05 -8.09 -12.11
CA TRP A 178 -2.83 -7.00 -11.52
C TRP A 178 -2.95 -5.78 -12.45
N LYS A 179 -2.09 -5.72 -13.47
CA LYS A 179 -2.00 -4.59 -14.39
C LYS A 179 -3.36 -4.16 -14.98
N PRO A 180 -4.23 -5.06 -15.47
CA PRO A 180 -5.53 -4.68 -16.03
C PRO A 180 -6.44 -3.92 -15.04
N TYR A 181 -6.26 -4.15 -13.74
CA TYR A 181 -7.07 -3.55 -12.67
C TYR A 181 -6.46 -2.29 -12.08
N LEU A 182 -5.19 -2.00 -12.35
CA LEU A 182 -4.42 -0.89 -11.75
C LEU A 182 -4.05 0.21 -12.77
N LEU A 183 -4.38 0.01 -14.05
CA LEU A 183 -4.18 0.98 -15.11
C LEU A 183 -5.47 1.80 -15.29
N PHE A 184 -5.42 3.05 -14.84
CA PHE A 184 -6.37 4.10 -15.15
C PHE A 184 -5.62 5.30 -15.70
#